data_1960ad69fa7360fa8923564d9c39bad6
#
_entry.id   1960ad69fa7360fa8923564d9c39bad6
#
_cell.length_a   1.000
_cell.length_b   1.000
_cell.length_c   1.000
_cell.angle_alpha   90.00
_cell.angle_beta   90.00
_cell.angle_gamma   90.00
#
_symmetry.space_group_name_H-M   'P 1'
#
loop_
_entity.id
_entity.type
_entity.pdbx_description
1 polymer ?
#
loop_
_entity_poly.entity_id
_entity_poly.type
_entity_poly.pdbx_seq_one_letter_code
_entity_poly.pdbx_strand_id
1 'polypeptide(L)'
;MTFADHTLQRRQRLSSYWTIEDIVYGAFGCAKSNPASHAVHGHFRQLSAHFPNALSKAVVVLKQNRSTLYGRTYTNFEDLFNTVNRLIRWIHGIGLLAVYDIAVRLGCSMYPKIIPLRYVYTHGAGSIVDKAARTLLGSSAGSSIVNDRVDVNILRNLYPCLKHYSALEIEDILCVYSDCIDSAKTFDPVWLFSSPGACMSSGSGKTK
;
A
#
# COMPACT_ATOMS: atom_id res chain seq x y z
N MET A 1 -14.04 -12.81 11.21
CA MET A 1 -12.90 -12.52 10.30
C MET A 1 -12.94 -11.03 10.04
N THR A 2 -11.96 -10.28 10.54
CA THR A 2 -11.93 -8.83 10.40
C THR A 2 -11.49 -8.45 8.98
N PHE A 3 -11.73 -7.21 8.55
CA PHE A 3 -11.25 -6.70 7.25
C PHE A 3 -9.72 -6.82 7.13
N ALA A 4 -9.00 -6.54 8.21
CA ALA A 4 -7.55 -6.73 8.30
C ALA A 4 -7.15 -8.18 8.01
N ASP A 5 -7.91 -9.17 8.51
CA ASP A 5 -7.68 -10.60 8.20
C ASP A 5 -7.84 -10.88 6.69
N HIS A 6 -8.80 -10.25 6.01
CA HIS A 6 -8.98 -10.43 4.56
C HIS A 6 -7.84 -9.83 3.75
N THR A 7 -7.40 -8.63 4.09
CA THR A 7 -6.33 -7.94 3.37
C THR A 7 -4.99 -8.59 3.63
N LEU A 8 -4.71 -8.93 4.88
CA LEU A 8 -3.49 -9.65 5.27
C LEU A 8 -3.46 -11.07 4.68
N GLN A 9 -4.56 -11.82 4.71
CA GLN A 9 -4.66 -13.14 4.07
C GLN A 9 -4.54 -13.07 2.55
N ARG A 10 -5.09 -12.02 1.92
CA ARG A 10 -4.92 -11.79 0.48
C ARG A 10 -3.46 -11.49 0.13
N ARG A 11 -2.74 -10.76 1.00
CA ARG A 11 -1.32 -10.46 0.88
C ARG A 11 -0.42 -11.62 1.37
N GLN A 12 -0.84 -12.38 2.38
CA GLN A 12 -0.09 -13.53 2.96
C GLN A 12 -0.25 -14.85 2.18
N ARG A 13 -1.26 -15.01 1.34
CA ARG A 13 -1.32 -16.11 0.35
C ARG A 13 -0.24 -16.00 -0.72
N LEU A 14 0.63 -15.00 -0.58
CA LEU A 14 1.85 -14.82 -1.33
C LEU A 14 2.87 -15.84 -0.87
N SER A 15 2.83 -17.02 -1.49
CA SER A 15 3.76 -18.10 -1.20
C SER A 15 5.16 -17.77 -1.70
N SER A 16 6.15 -18.43 -1.11
CA SER A 16 7.57 -18.45 -1.49
C SER A 16 7.86 -18.85 -2.97
N TYR A 17 6.83 -19.09 -3.77
CA TYR A 17 6.92 -19.55 -5.17
C TYR A 17 6.63 -18.46 -6.21
N TRP A 18 6.49 -17.18 -5.80
CA TRP A 18 6.16 -16.13 -6.75
C TRP A 18 7.36 -15.74 -7.59
N THR A 19 7.13 -15.66 -8.89
CA THR A 19 8.08 -15.07 -9.81
C THR A 19 8.00 -13.54 -9.71
N ILE A 20 9.03 -12.83 -10.21
CA ILE A 20 9.00 -11.36 -10.27
C ILE A 20 7.80 -10.87 -11.07
N GLU A 21 7.40 -11.59 -12.11
CA GLU A 21 6.18 -11.28 -12.86
C GLU A 21 4.94 -11.36 -11.99
N ASP A 22 4.80 -12.46 -11.23
CA ASP A 22 3.64 -12.65 -10.36
C ASP A 22 3.56 -11.54 -9.30
N ILE A 23 4.72 -11.10 -8.80
CA ILE A 23 4.82 -10.00 -7.85
C ILE A 23 4.38 -8.68 -8.48
N VAL A 24 4.92 -8.34 -9.66
CA VAL A 24 4.61 -7.07 -10.33
C VAL A 24 3.15 -7.06 -10.77
N TYR A 25 2.70 -8.05 -11.52
CA TYR A 25 1.30 -8.09 -12.00
C TYR A 25 0.32 -8.19 -10.83
N GLY A 26 0.64 -9.00 -9.82
CA GLY A 26 -0.18 -9.10 -8.61
C GLY A 26 -0.29 -7.80 -7.82
N ALA A 27 0.75 -6.96 -7.79
CA ALA A 27 0.71 -5.64 -7.14
C ALA A 27 -0.37 -4.74 -7.76
N PHE A 28 -0.64 -4.90 -9.02
CA PHE A 28 -1.65 -4.13 -9.74
C PHE A 28 -3.00 -4.84 -9.91
N GLY A 29 -3.15 -6.03 -9.35
CA GLY A 29 -4.36 -6.85 -9.51
C GLY A 29 -4.53 -7.42 -10.91
N CYS A 30 -3.46 -7.48 -11.69
CA CYS A 30 -3.46 -8.00 -13.05
C CYS A 30 -3.19 -9.51 -13.06
N ALA A 31 -3.88 -10.23 -13.95
CA ALA A 31 -3.51 -11.62 -14.26
C ALA A 31 -2.30 -11.63 -15.21
N LYS A 32 -1.31 -12.48 -14.93
CA LYS A 32 -0.12 -12.68 -15.78
C LYS A 32 -0.49 -13.09 -17.21
N SER A 33 -1.56 -13.87 -17.37
CA SER A 33 -2.02 -14.39 -18.67
C SER A 33 -2.73 -13.32 -19.53
N ASN A 34 -3.28 -12.28 -18.93
CA ASN A 34 -3.94 -11.19 -19.63
C ASN A 34 -3.86 -9.88 -18.83
N PRO A 35 -2.78 -9.11 -18.99
CA PRO A 35 -2.61 -7.83 -18.28
C PRO A 35 -3.66 -6.78 -18.66
N ALA A 36 -4.37 -6.95 -19.77
CA ALA A 36 -5.38 -6.02 -20.24
C ALA A 36 -6.80 -6.34 -19.72
N SER A 37 -7.07 -7.59 -19.35
CA SER A 37 -8.36 -8.02 -18.78
C SER A 37 -8.30 -8.09 -17.27
N HIS A 38 -8.38 -6.97 -16.57
CA HIS A 38 -8.18 -6.98 -15.13
C HIS A 38 -9.28 -6.24 -14.40
N ALA A 39 -9.70 -6.83 -13.30
CA ALA A 39 -10.22 -6.06 -12.20
C ALA A 39 -9.05 -5.36 -11.52
N VAL A 40 -8.55 -4.27 -12.13
CA VAL A 40 -7.50 -3.45 -11.53
C VAL A 40 -7.94 -3.10 -10.13
N HIS A 41 -7.07 -3.32 -9.16
CA HIS A 41 -7.29 -2.80 -7.81
C HIS A 41 -7.70 -1.33 -7.91
N GLY A 42 -8.72 -0.91 -7.14
CA GLY A 42 -9.34 0.42 -7.28
C GLY A 42 -8.36 1.59 -7.31
N HIS A 43 -7.19 1.42 -6.72
CA HIS A 43 -6.09 2.41 -6.69
C HIS A 43 -5.48 2.68 -8.09
N PHE A 44 -5.61 1.77 -9.03
CA PHE A 44 -4.97 1.87 -10.35
C PHE A 44 -5.95 2.10 -11.50
N ARG A 45 -7.24 2.36 -11.21
CA ARG A 45 -8.27 2.61 -12.23
C ARG A 45 -8.00 3.83 -13.12
N GLN A 46 -7.13 4.74 -12.68
CA GLN A 46 -6.78 5.96 -13.41
C GLN A 46 -5.53 5.80 -14.31
N LEU A 47 -5.02 4.58 -14.43
CA LEU A 47 -3.80 4.35 -15.19
C LEU A 47 -4.08 4.43 -16.70
N SER A 48 -3.29 5.27 -17.34
CA SER A 48 -3.36 5.55 -18.79
C SER A 48 -3.09 4.30 -19.65
N ALA A 49 -3.35 4.41 -20.96
CA ALA A 49 -3.02 3.40 -21.99
C ALA A 49 -1.54 2.96 -22.00
N HIS A 50 -0.65 3.72 -21.34
CA HIS A 50 0.79 3.39 -21.22
C HIS A 50 1.11 2.36 -20.12
N PHE A 51 0.14 2.01 -19.31
CA PHE A 51 0.31 1.17 -18.14
C PHE A 51 0.84 -0.25 -18.42
N PRO A 52 0.34 -1.01 -19.42
CA PRO A 52 0.90 -2.33 -19.72
C PRO A 52 2.39 -2.29 -20.05
N ASN A 53 2.84 -1.24 -20.74
CA ASN A 53 4.25 -1.04 -21.05
C ASN A 53 5.09 -0.73 -19.79
N ALA A 54 4.55 0.05 -18.86
CA ALA A 54 5.21 0.34 -17.58
C ALA A 54 5.43 -0.93 -16.76
N LEU A 55 4.40 -1.80 -16.68
CA LEU A 55 4.51 -3.09 -15.98
C LEU A 55 5.56 -4.00 -16.62
N SER A 56 5.50 -4.16 -17.93
CA SER A 56 6.48 -4.99 -18.66
C SER A 56 7.90 -4.50 -18.46
N LYS A 57 8.13 -3.18 -18.49
CA LYS A 57 9.44 -2.59 -18.19
C LYS A 57 9.87 -2.85 -16.75
N ALA A 58 8.97 -2.68 -15.77
CA ALA A 58 9.28 -2.97 -14.38
C ALA A 58 9.67 -4.46 -14.17
N VAL A 59 8.96 -5.39 -14.80
CA VAL A 59 9.31 -6.81 -14.78
C VAL A 59 10.73 -7.04 -15.32
N VAL A 60 11.05 -6.49 -16.49
CA VAL A 60 12.38 -6.65 -17.11
C VAL A 60 13.47 -6.13 -16.20
N VAL A 61 13.31 -4.89 -15.69
CA VAL A 61 14.31 -4.25 -14.80
C VAL A 61 14.51 -5.06 -13.53
N LEU A 62 13.44 -5.50 -12.86
CA LEU A 62 13.53 -6.27 -11.62
C LEU A 62 14.13 -7.65 -11.86
N LYS A 63 13.84 -8.32 -12.99
CA LYS A 63 14.48 -9.57 -13.37
C LYS A 63 15.98 -9.42 -13.60
N GLN A 64 16.39 -8.40 -14.33
CA GLN A 64 17.80 -8.10 -14.57
C GLN A 64 18.56 -7.82 -13.26
N ASN A 65 17.86 -7.28 -12.25
CA ASN A 65 18.42 -6.99 -10.93
C ASN A 65 18.07 -8.03 -9.87
N ARG A 66 17.69 -9.25 -10.27
CA ARG A 66 17.27 -10.31 -9.33
C ARG A 66 18.35 -10.65 -8.30
N SER A 67 19.60 -10.73 -8.70
CA SER A 67 20.73 -10.98 -7.79
C SER A 67 20.89 -9.89 -6.75
N THR A 68 20.73 -8.62 -7.13
CA THR A 68 20.74 -7.48 -6.20
C THR A 68 19.55 -7.52 -5.24
N LEU A 69 18.37 -7.95 -5.72
CA LEU A 69 17.16 -7.99 -4.91
C LEU A 69 17.18 -9.15 -3.89
N TYR A 70 17.62 -10.34 -4.27
CA TYR A 70 17.57 -11.53 -3.42
C TYR A 70 18.93 -11.91 -2.82
N GLY A 71 20.04 -11.44 -3.37
CA GLY A 71 21.38 -11.68 -2.86
C GLY A 71 21.84 -10.69 -1.78
N ARG A 72 21.07 -9.64 -1.53
CA ARG A 72 21.36 -8.62 -0.52
C ARG A 72 20.61 -8.92 0.78
N THR A 73 21.28 -8.75 1.91
CA THR A 73 20.63 -8.71 3.23
C THR A 73 20.02 -7.32 3.44
N TYR A 74 18.73 -7.27 3.71
CA TYR A 74 18.02 -6.04 4.07
C TYR A 74 17.84 -5.98 5.58
N THR A 75 18.12 -4.82 6.16
CA THR A 75 17.99 -4.60 7.61
C THR A 75 16.54 -4.31 8.03
N ASN A 76 15.76 -3.73 7.10
CA ASN A 76 14.37 -3.33 7.32
C ASN A 76 13.65 -3.17 5.97
N PHE A 77 12.35 -2.88 6.04
CA PHE A 77 11.53 -2.66 4.84
C PHE A 77 11.95 -1.41 4.07
N GLU A 78 12.38 -0.35 4.77
CA GLU A 78 12.80 0.92 4.16
C GLU A 78 13.97 0.72 3.20
N ASP A 79 14.90 -0.16 3.55
CA ASP A 79 16.04 -0.49 2.71
C ASP A 79 15.62 -1.26 1.44
N LEU A 80 14.69 -2.21 1.57
CA LEU A 80 14.09 -2.89 0.43
C LEU A 80 13.29 -1.91 -0.45
N PHE A 81 12.42 -1.09 0.16
CA PHE A 81 11.64 -0.07 -0.54
C PHE A 81 12.54 0.88 -1.35
N ASN A 82 13.58 1.41 -0.72
CA ASN A 82 14.52 2.32 -1.38
C ASN A 82 15.26 1.63 -2.55
N THR A 83 15.57 0.34 -2.43
CA THR A 83 16.17 -0.45 -3.50
C THR A 83 15.21 -0.60 -4.68
N VAL A 84 13.97 -0.99 -4.43
CA VAL A 84 12.93 -1.10 -5.47
C VAL A 84 12.65 0.27 -6.09
N ASN A 85 12.52 1.33 -5.28
CA ASN A 85 12.29 2.70 -5.74
C ASN A 85 13.37 3.16 -6.73
N ARG A 86 14.64 2.94 -6.40
CA ARG A 86 15.77 3.28 -7.28
C ARG A 86 15.72 2.52 -8.60
N LEU A 87 15.28 1.27 -8.59
CA LEU A 87 15.27 0.42 -9.78
C LEU A 87 14.14 0.78 -10.75
N ILE A 88 12.94 1.13 -10.27
CA ILE A 88 11.77 1.23 -11.14
C ILE A 88 11.02 2.57 -11.11
N ARG A 89 11.32 3.49 -10.16
CA ARG A 89 10.57 4.76 -10.02
C ARG A 89 10.71 5.69 -11.23
N TRP A 90 11.79 5.58 -11.98
CA TRP A 90 12.03 6.34 -13.21
C TRP A 90 11.18 5.88 -14.40
N ILE A 91 10.53 4.72 -14.31
CA ILE A 91 9.65 4.21 -15.37
C ILE A 91 8.38 5.05 -15.38
N HIS A 92 8.10 5.70 -16.51
CA HIS A 92 6.87 6.49 -16.65
C HIS A 92 5.64 5.62 -16.37
N GLY A 93 4.75 6.09 -15.49
CA GLY A 93 3.57 5.33 -15.03
C GLY A 93 3.79 4.54 -13.73
N ILE A 94 5.03 4.45 -13.21
CA ILE A 94 5.32 3.84 -11.89
C ILE A 94 5.40 4.94 -10.83
N GLY A 95 4.36 5.05 -10.01
CA GLY A 95 4.30 5.97 -8.86
C GLY A 95 4.81 5.35 -7.56
N LEU A 96 4.83 6.14 -6.48
CA LEU A 96 5.27 5.66 -5.14
C LEU A 96 4.40 4.53 -4.61
N LEU A 97 3.09 4.57 -4.83
CA LEU A 97 2.17 3.49 -4.45
C LEU A 97 2.55 2.18 -5.16
N ALA A 98 2.84 2.24 -6.46
CA ALA A 98 3.25 1.09 -7.24
C ALA A 98 4.58 0.49 -6.73
N VAL A 99 5.56 1.35 -6.42
CA VAL A 99 6.83 0.94 -5.81
C VAL A 99 6.59 0.24 -4.48
N TYR A 100 5.72 0.82 -3.64
CA TYR A 100 5.38 0.28 -2.33
C TYR A 100 4.72 -1.11 -2.44
N ASP A 101 3.70 -1.25 -3.27
CA ASP A 101 2.99 -2.52 -3.45
C ASP A 101 3.90 -3.63 -3.98
N ILE A 102 4.81 -3.29 -4.90
CA ILE A 102 5.82 -4.23 -5.39
C ILE A 102 6.81 -4.59 -4.27
N ALA A 103 7.31 -3.60 -3.50
CA ALA A 103 8.24 -3.84 -2.41
C ALA A 103 7.64 -4.70 -1.29
N VAL A 104 6.38 -4.45 -0.91
CA VAL A 104 5.66 -5.28 0.08
C VAL A 104 5.58 -6.73 -0.38
N ARG A 105 5.23 -6.98 -1.64
CA ARG A 105 5.12 -8.34 -2.19
C ARG A 105 6.47 -9.03 -2.32
N LEU A 106 7.49 -8.30 -2.76
CA LEU A 106 8.88 -8.81 -2.74
C LEU A 106 9.29 -9.19 -1.33
N GLY A 107 9.11 -8.31 -0.36
CA GLY A 107 9.47 -8.57 1.03
C GLY A 107 8.70 -9.74 1.64
N CYS A 108 7.42 -9.93 1.28
CA CYS A 108 6.64 -11.12 1.67
C CYS A 108 7.18 -12.43 1.07
N SER A 109 7.85 -12.36 -0.10
CA SER A 109 8.45 -13.54 -0.77
C SER A 109 9.85 -13.88 -0.26
N MET A 110 10.44 -13.03 0.57
CA MET A 110 11.78 -13.23 1.15
C MET A 110 11.74 -14.05 2.44
N TYR A 111 12.89 -14.62 2.81
CA TYR A 111 13.06 -15.30 4.09
C TYR A 111 14.34 -14.78 4.77
N PRO A 112 14.22 -14.21 5.99
CA PRO A 112 12.97 -13.85 6.69
C PRO A 112 12.14 -12.81 5.92
N LYS A 113 10.82 -12.76 6.19
CA LYS A 113 9.94 -11.78 5.56
C LYS A 113 10.32 -10.36 5.96
N ILE A 114 10.29 -9.45 4.97
CA ILE A 114 10.63 -8.04 5.14
C ILE A 114 9.39 -7.21 4.83
N ILE A 115 8.68 -6.76 5.85
CA ILE A 115 7.43 -6.02 5.74
C ILE A 115 7.51 -4.68 6.50
N PRO A 116 6.66 -3.68 6.19
CA PRO A 116 6.60 -2.44 6.93
C PRO A 116 6.23 -2.70 8.41
N LEU A 117 7.12 -2.34 9.32
CA LEU A 117 6.89 -2.47 10.75
C LEU A 117 6.84 -1.12 11.47
N ARG A 118 7.66 -0.17 11.00
CA ARG A 118 7.87 1.11 11.66
C ARG A 118 7.06 2.25 11.05
N TYR A 119 6.92 2.28 9.75
CA TYR A 119 6.33 3.42 9.06
C TYR A 119 5.08 3.03 8.28
N VAL A 120 4.05 3.87 8.39
CA VAL A 120 2.88 3.90 7.51
C VAL A 120 3.24 4.77 6.31
N TYR A 121 3.14 4.26 5.10
CA TYR A 121 3.48 4.96 3.86
C TYR A 121 2.28 5.74 3.34
N THR A 122 2.48 7.03 3.02
CA THR A 122 1.41 7.93 2.55
C THR A 122 1.37 8.08 1.03
N HIS A 123 2.34 7.51 0.31
CA HIS A 123 2.40 7.41 -1.16
C HIS A 123 2.44 8.76 -1.91
N GLY A 124 2.85 9.82 -1.25
CA GLY A 124 2.98 11.16 -1.82
C GLY A 124 1.84 12.09 -1.46
N ALA A 125 2.15 13.38 -1.47
CA ALA A 125 1.23 14.43 -1.10
C ALA A 125 -0.06 14.40 -1.95
N GLY A 126 -1.20 14.45 -1.27
CA GLY A 126 -2.52 14.45 -1.91
C GLY A 126 -3.04 13.07 -2.29
N SER A 127 -2.32 11.98 -2.01
CA SER A 127 -2.85 10.61 -2.11
C SER A 127 -4.00 10.41 -1.11
N ILE A 128 -4.79 9.36 -1.30
CA ILE A 128 -5.88 9.00 -0.38
C ILE A 128 -5.32 8.77 1.03
N VAL A 129 -4.24 8.01 1.15
CA VAL A 129 -3.61 7.71 2.45
C VAL A 129 -2.99 8.96 3.07
N ASP A 130 -2.37 9.85 2.26
CA ASP A 130 -1.83 11.13 2.76
C ASP A 130 -2.93 12.03 3.33
N LYS A 131 -4.06 12.18 2.62
CA LYS A 131 -5.21 12.95 3.10
C LYS A 131 -5.76 12.40 4.41
N ALA A 132 -6.02 11.09 4.48
CA ALA A 132 -6.50 10.44 5.68
C ALA A 132 -5.50 10.59 6.85
N ALA A 133 -4.21 10.37 6.60
CA ALA A 133 -3.16 10.56 7.61
C ALA A 133 -3.12 12.02 8.11
N ARG A 134 -3.22 13.01 7.21
CA ARG A 134 -3.24 14.44 7.60
C ARG A 134 -4.47 14.79 8.43
N THR A 135 -5.63 14.25 8.09
CA THR A 135 -6.85 14.44 8.87
C THR A 135 -6.67 13.92 10.30
N LEU A 136 -6.11 12.72 10.47
CA LEU A 136 -5.85 12.14 11.79
C LEU A 136 -4.77 12.91 12.59
N LEU A 137 -3.73 13.37 11.93
CA LEU A 137 -2.62 14.08 12.56
C LEU A 137 -2.95 15.55 12.86
N GLY A 138 -3.96 16.13 12.19
CA GLY A 138 -4.36 17.52 12.38
C GLY A 138 -3.21 18.49 12.19
N SER A 139 -3.01 19.41 13.13
CA SER A 139 -1.94 20.43 13.07
C SER A 139 -0.53 19.86 13.10
N SER A 140 -0.33 18.63 13.60
CA SER A 140 0.98 17.98 13.64
C SER A 140 1.38 17.30 12.33
N ALA A 141 0.51 17.29 11.31
CA ALA A 141 0.76 16.56 10.06
C ALA A 141 2.04 17.01 9.36
N GLY A 142 2.33 18.31 9.34
CA GLY A 142 3.52 18.85 8.68
C GLY A 142 4.85 18.36 9.25
N SER A 143 4.91 18.13 10.56
CA SER A 143 6.11 17.62 11.25
C SER A 143 6.14 16.09 11.34
N SER A 144 4.98 15.44 11.27
CA SER A 144 4.83 13.99 11.47
C SER A 144 4.96 13.19 10.17
N ILE A 145 4.64 13.80 9.02
CA ILE A 145 4.80 13.17 7.70
C ILE A 145 6.16 13.58 7.13
N VAL A 146 7.09 12.66 7.13
CA VAL A 146 8.47 12.88 6.63
C VAL A 146 8.77 11.86 5.53
N ASN A 147 9.17 12.35 4.35
CA ASN A 147 9.47 11.49 3.20
C ASN A 147 8.34 10.50 2.86
N ASP A 148 7.11 11.00 2.78
CA ASP A 148 5.91 10.23 2.47
C ASP A 148 5.62 9.08 3.44
N ARG A 149 5.93 9.24 4.73
CA ARG A 149 5.67 8.23 5.77
C ARG A 149 5.49 8.86 7.14
N VAL A 150 4.75 8.15 7.99
CA VAL A 150 4.48 8.48 9.39
C VAL A 150 5.01 7.36 10.27
N ASP A 151 5.73 7.68 11.35
CA ASP A 151 6.06 6.67 12.35
C ASP A 151 4.77 6.12 12.97
N VAL A 152 4.60 4.82 12.91
CA VAL A 152 3.39 4.13 13.36
C VAL A 152 3.04 4.45 14.82
N ASN A 153 4.05 4.71 15.66
CA ASN A 153 3.84 5.03 17.06
C ASN A 153 3.17 6.39 17.27
N ILE A 154 3.37 7.35 16.36
CA ILE A 154 2.65 8.62 16.40
C ILE A 154 1.14 8.37 16.27
N LEU A 155 0.73 7.59 15.27
CA LEU A 155 -0.68 7.23 15.07
C LEU A 155 -1.24 6.39 16.23
N ARG A 156 -0.46 5.44 16.74
CA ARG A 156 -0.87 4.58 17.87
C ARG A 156 -1.01 5.36 19.18
N ASN A 157 -0.21 6.40 19.38
CA ASN A 157 -0.30 7.27 20.58
C ASN A 157 -1.53 8.17 20.51
N LEU A 158 -1.85 8.69 19.31
CA LEU A 158 -3.05 9.50 19.11
C LEU A 158 -4.33 8.66 19.13
N TYR A 159 -4.26 7.44 18.61
CA TYR A 159 -5.39 6.52 18.49
C TYR A 159 -5.05 5.14 19.07
N PRO A 160 -5.26 4.94 20.38
CA PRO A 160 -4.88 3.68 21.06
C PRO A 160 -5.47 2.41 20.47
N CYS A 161 -6.62 2.49 19.78
CA CYS A 161 -7.23 1.37 19.08
C CYS A 161 -6.34 0.83 17.94
N LEU A 162 -5.42 1.65 17.40
CA LEU A 162 -4.48 1.22 16.37
C LEU A 162 -3.30 0.41 16.92
N LYS A 163 -3.16 0.25 18.25
CA LYS A 163 -2.03 -0.47 18.88
C LYS A 163 -1.91 -1.93 18.43
N HIS A 164 -3.03 -2.56 18.08
CA HIS A 164 -3.09 -3.96 17.68
C HIS A 164 -2.81 -4.20 16.19
N TYR A 165 -2.67 -3.14 15.40
CA TYR A 165 -2.46 -3.21 13.95
C TYR A 165 -0.99 -2.94 13.61
N SER A 166 -0.47 -3.67 12.64
CA SER A 166 0.83 -3.40 12.03
C SER A 166 0.81 -2.10 11.21
N ALA A 167 1.97 -1.57 10.86
CA ALA A 167 2.05 -0.39 10.01
C ALA A 167 1.40 -0.62 8.63
N LEU A 168 1.52 -1.85 8.10
CA LEU A 168 0.88 -2.26 6.85
C LEU A 168 -0.65 -2.26 6.96
N GLU A 169 -1.20 -2.79 8.05
CA GLU A 169 -2.65 -2.81 8.28
C GLU A 169 -3.21 -1.40 8.51
N ILE A 170 -2.47 -0.54 9.19
CA ILE A 170 -2.87 0.87 9.37
C ILE A 170 -2.89 1.60 8.02
N GLU A 171 -1.94 1.35 7.12
CA GLU A 171 -1.97 1.89 5.76
C GLU A 171 -3.23 1.47 5.02
N ASP A 172 -3.58 0.17 5.06
CA ASP A 172 -4.81 -0.35 4.46
C ASP A 172 -6.07 0.30 5.08
N ILE A 173 -6.08 0.52 6.40
CA ILE A 173 -7.19 1.21 7.09
C ILE A 173 -7.32 2.64 6.58
N LEU A 174 -6.23 3.40 6.50
CA LEU A 174 -6.25 4.76 6.00
C LEU A 174 -6.71 4.83 4.54
N CYS A 175 -6.33 3.84 3.73
CA CYS A 175 -6.75 3.77 2.34
C CYS A 175 -8.25 3.48 2.18
N VAL A 176 -8.74 2.47 2.89
CA VAL A 176 -10.12 1.96 2.71
C VAL A 176 -11.16 2.85 3.37
N TYR A 177 -10.82 3.44 4.52
CA TYR A 177 -11.74 4.26 5.29
C TYR A 177 -11.49 5.77 5.16
N SER A 178 -10.72 6.21 4.16
CA SER A 178 -10.39 7.61 3.92
C SER A 178 -11.62 8.52 3.91
N ASP A 179 -12.67 8.13 3.17
CA ASP A 179 -13.90 8.94 3.06
C ASP A 179 -14.63 9.09 4.41
N CYS A 180 -14.54 8.06 5.26
CA CYS A 180 -15.10 8.11 6.61
C CYS A 180 -14.26 8.97 7.54
N ILE A 181 -12.95 8.91 7.41
CA ILE A 181 -12.00 9.74 8.17
C ILE A 181 -12.20 11.22 7.79
N ASP A 182 -12.29 11.54 6.51
CA ASP A 182 -12.46 12.91 6.01
C ASP A 182 -13.85 13.50 6.37
N SER A 183 -14.89 12.67 6.46
CA SER A 183 -16.25 13.11 6.80
C SER A 183 -16.52 13.17 8.30
N ALA A 184 -15.72 12.52 9.13
CA ALA A 184 -15.90 12.50 10.57
C ALA A 184 -15.40 13.81 11.20
N LYS A 185 -16.32 14.63 11.71
CA LYS A 185 -15.97 15.80 12.56
C LYS A 185 -15.27 15.38 13.85
N THR A 186 -15.47 14.15 14.27
CA THR A 186 -14.78 13.47 15.37
C THR A 186 -14.48 12.04 14.92
N PHE A 187 -13.21 11.74 14.68
CA PHE A 187 -12.79 10.39 14.36
C PHE A 187 -12.90 9.53 15.62
N ASP A 188 -13.95 8.71 15.69
CA ASP A 188 -14.05 7.64 16.67
C ASP A 188 -13.63 6.32 16.01
N PRO A 189 -12.40 5.86 16.28
CA PRO A 189 -11.90 4.60 15.72
C PRO A 189 -12.72 3.39 16.15
N VAL A 190 -13.34 3.42 17.34
CA VAL A 190 -14.19 2.33 17.82
C VAL A 190 -15.39 2.15 16.90
N TRP A 191 -15.96 3.25 16.40
CA TRP A 191 -17.07 3.21 15.45
C TRP A 191 -16.69 2.59 14.10
N LEU A 192 -15.52 2.96 13.56
CA LEU A 192 -15.01 2.40 12.29
C LEU A 192 -14.79 0.88 12.38
N PHE A 193 -14.35 0.38 13.53
CA PHE A 193 -14.02 -1.04 13.69
C PHE A 193 -15.19 -1.87 14.20
N SER A 194 -16.17 -1.28 14.88
CA SER A 194 -17.36 -1.96 15.38
C SER A 194 -18.49 -2.03 14.34
N SER A 195 -18.47 -1.20 13.31
CA SER A 195 -19.52 -1.14 12.29
C SER A 195 -18.93 -1.11 10.86
N PRO A 196 -18.25 -2.17 10.41
CA PRO A 196 -17.58 -2.18 9.11
C PRO A 196 -18.55 -2.03 7.92
N GLY A 197 -19.87 -2.19 8.13
CA GLY A 197 -20.90 -1.98 7.11
C GLY A 197 -21.42 -0.54 7.01
N ALA A 198 -21.23 0.29 8.01
CA ALA A 198 -21.84 1.64 8.04
C ALA A 198 -21.17 2.61 7.04
N CYS A 199 -19.91 2.40 6.71
CA CYS A 199 -19.19 3.23 5.76
C CYS A 199 -19.45 2.87 4.30
N MET A 200 -19.88 1.63 4.03
CA MET A 200 -20.16 1.15 2.65
C MET A 200 -21.49 1.67 2.08
N SER A 201 -22.38 2.21 2.91
CA SER A 201 -23.71 2.65 2.49
C SER A 201 -23.82 4.08 1.95
N SER A 202 -22.78 4.90 2.11
CA SER A 202 -22.79 6.30 1.64
C SER A 202 -22.29 6.50 0.19
N GLY A 203 -21.86 5.44 -0.48
CA GLY A 203 -21.26 5.49 -1.83
C GLY A 203 -22.21 5.25 -3.01
N SER A 204 -23.53 5.03 -2.79
CA SER A 204 -24.48 4.78 -3.87
C SER A 204 -25.36 6.01 -4.15
N GLY A 205 -24.83 7.01 -4.83
CA GLY A 205 -25.65 8.16 -5.18
C GLY A 205 -24.98 9.24 -6.00
N LYS A 206 -24.30 8.87 -7.09
CA LYS A 206 -24.08 9.80 -8.22
C LYS A 206 -24.11 9.04 -9.54
N THR A 207 -25.31 8.67 -9.96
CA THR A 207 -25.63 8.57 -11.37
C THR A 207 -25.79 10.00 -11.91
N LYS A 208 -24.88 10.42 -12.76
CA LYS A 208 -25.11 11.37 -13.85
C LYS A 208 -24.17 11.00 -14.99
#